data_cb745d62158197b5901be559e9c19d92
#
_entry.id   cb745d62158197b5901be559e9c19d92
#
_cell.length_a   1.000
_cell.length_b   1.000
_cell.length_c   1.000
_cell.angle_alpha   90.00
_cell.angle_beta   90.00
_cell.angle_gamma   90.00
#
_symmetry.space_group_name_H-M   'P 1'
#
loop_
_entity.id
_entity.type
_entity.pdbx_description
1 polymer ?
#
loop_
_entity_poly.entity_id
_entity_poly.type
_entity_poly.pdbx_seq_one_letter_code
_entity_poly.pdbx_strand_id
1 'polypeptide(L)'
;NCLYMGTGIKTGSGRAVIVHTAPESEFGKISKSVQGKEAPTDFERGVQKFGAFLIRITAVMLAGIFFFNVLMKKPVFDSFMFALALSVGLTPQLLPAIISINLAKGAKRMAEQKVIVRKLNAIENFGSMDVLCSDKTGTITRGEAALSGAVTAGEGLQDEISEGTALPESLAVERERLLLAAYLNAKLQEGYRNPLDDALTSRARPIDGFRKVAEIPYSFESRCLTVTTDTPENSLFHGARVMITKGALEEVLARSISVINTGGQEVPLGEMKNDIETQYAHYAGLGYRAIGVATRILSADEDAAAAKDQGLMFQGMLLFLDPLKDNVQNTVAAIRREGVSLKIITGDNALIAANIAGQLDMDVKHIMTGGEIAALSKEELKARVREAELFAEVDPGQKEAIILALKDAGAVVGYMGDGINDAPALHAADVGISVESASDIAKSAASIVLLEQDLGVLLAGIREGRKTFANTLKYIFMTTSANFGNMFSMAGISLILPFL
;
A
#
# COMPACT_ATOMS: atom_id res chain seq x y z
N ASN A 1 0.24 14.65 -22.84
CA ASN A 1 -0.93 14.11 -22.14
C ASN A 1 -1.15 12.68 -22.61
N CYS A 2 -1.11 11.71 -21.71
CA CYS A 2 -1.32 10.30 -22.00
C CYS A 2 -2.54 9.79 -21.22
N LEU A 3 -3.30 8.89 -21.87
CA LEU A 3 -4.35 8.11 -21.22
C LEU A 3 -3.83 6.68 -21.08
N TYR A 4 -3.93 6.13 -19.90
CA TYR A 4 -3.49 4.76 -19.62
C TYR A 4 -4.70 3.84 -19.44
N MET A 5 -4.66 2.68 -20.06
CA MET A 5 -5.69 1.64 -19.86
C MET A 5 -5.76 1.24 -18.39
N GLY A 6 -6.97 1.12 -17.86
CA GLY A 6 -7.19 0.76 -16.45
C GLY A 6 -7.31 1.96 -15.49
N THR A 7 -7.07 3.19 -15.98
CA THR A 7 -7.34 4.41 -15.21
C THR A 7 -8.76 4.91 -15.44
N GLY A 8 -9.37 5.52 -14.41
CA GLY A 8 -10.71 6.10 -14.51
C GLY A 8 -10.68 7.57 -14.92
N ILE A 9 -11.56 7.98 -15.82
CA ILE A 9 -11.80 9.39 -16.13
C ILE A 9 -12.78 9.92 -15.08
N LYS A 10 -12.33 10.83 -14.21
CA LYS A 10 -13.19 11.43 -13.17
C LYS A 10 -14.05 12.58 -13.72
N THR A 11 -13.51 13.38 -14.63
CA THR A 11 -14.22 14.54 -15.20
C THR A 11 -13.70 14.85 -16.60
N GLY A 12 -14.51 15.53 -17.41
CA GLY A 12 -14.12 16.00 -18.74
C GLY A 12 -14.33 14.99 -19.85
N SER A 13 -14.07 15.40 -21.08
CA SER A 13 -14.11 14.59 -22.29
C SER A 13 -12.91 14.95 -23.18
N GLY A 14 -12.45 14.00 -23.96
CA GLY A 14 -11.32 14.21 -24.86
C GLY A 14 -11.30 13.22 -26.01
N ARG A 15 -10.44 13.51 -26.99
CA ARG A 15 -10.10 12.58 -28.09
C ARG A 15 -8.66 12.12 -27.88
N ALA A 16 -8.44 10.83 -28.04
CA ALA A 16 -7.13 10.22 -27.92
C ALA A 16 -6.81 9.35 -29.13
N VAL A 17 -5.54 9.30 -29.49
CA VAL A 17 -5.02 8.33 -30.46
C VAL A 17 -4.47 7.14 -29.70
N ILE A 18 -4.91 5.94 -30.04
CA ILE A 18 -4.39 4.70 -29.43
C ILE A 18 -3.00 4.44 -30.00
N VAL A 19 -1.97 4.45 -29.15
CA VAL A 19 -0.57 4.23 -29.52
C VAL A 19 -0.17 2.77 -29.32
N HIS A 20 -0.61 2.17 -28.21
CA HIS A 20 -0.35 0.77 -27.88
C HIS A 20 -1.65 0.06 -27.49
N THR A 21 -1.77 -1.22 -27.84
CA THR A 21 -2.95 -2.03 -27.53
C THR A 21 -2.56 -3.27 -26.74
N ALA A 22 -3.49 -3.75 -25.91
CA ALA A 22 -3.41 -5.02 -25.20
C ALA A 22 -2.03 -5.28 -24.56
N PRO A 23 -1.21 -6.28 -24.98
CA PRO A 23 0.04 -6.63 -24.30
C PRO A 23 1.14 -5.56 -24.34
N GLU A 24 1.04 -4.60 -25.27
CA GLU A 24 2.04 -3.54 -25.44
C GLU A 24 1.72 -2.28 -24.65
N SER A 25 0.47 -2.16 -24.15
CA SER A 25 0.09 -1.08 -23.24
C SER A 25 0.80 -1.22 -21.88
N GLU A 26 0.90 -0.13 -21.11
CA GLU A 26 1.46 -0.19 -19.74
C GLU A 26 0.66 -1.18 -18.87
N PHE A 27 -0.67 -1.17 -18.98
CA PHE A 27 -1.52 -2.17 -18.33
C PHE A 27 -1.20 -3.60 -18.79
N GLY A 28 -0.95 -3.81 -20.07
CA GLY A 28 -0.56 -5.11 -20.62
C GLY A 28 0.78 -5.61 -20.06
N LYS A 29 1.75 -4.73 -19.84
CA LYS A 29 3.03 -5.07 -19.21
C LYS A 29 2.82 -5.48 -17.75
N ILE A 30 2.03 -4.72 -16.99
CA ILE A 30 1.65 -5.06 -15.60
C ILE A 30 0.88 -6.40 -15.58
N SER A 31 -0.10 -6.58 -16.48
CA SER A 31 -0.87 -7.82 -16.57
C SER A 31 0.00 -9.04 -16.89
N LYS A 32 1.03 -8.90 -17.73
CA LYS A 32 1.99 -9.98 -17.99
C LYS A 32 2.82 -10.35 -16.77
N SER A 33 3.25 -9.38 -15.96
CA SER A 33 3.96 -9.66 -14.72
C SER A 33 3.08 -10.39 -13.70
N VAL A 34 1.78 -10.08 -13.70
CA VAL A 34 0.76 -10.72 -12.84
C VAL A 34 0.35 -12.11 -13.35
N GLN A 35 0.48 -12.42 -14.66
CA GLN A 35 0.13 -13.73 -15.25
C GLN A 35 1.22 -14.81 -15.09
N GLY A 36 2.34 -14.52 -14.46
CA GLY A 36 3.37 -15.52 -14.11
C GLY A 36 2.75 -16.66 -13.29
N LYS A 37 3.27 -17.90 -13.45
CA LYS A 37 2.88 -19.02 -12.58
C LYS A 37 3.15 -18.62 -11.13
N GLU A 38 2.11 -18.60 -10.32
CA GLU A 38 2.25 -18.39 -8.89
C GLU A 38 3.21 -19.45 -8.31
N ALA A 39 4.17 -18.98 -7.53
CA ALA A 39 5.01 -19.90 -6.78
C ALA A 39 4.12 -20.69 -5.78
N PRO A 40 4.32 -22.01 -5.63
CA PRO A 40 3.55 -22.78 -4.68
C PRO A 40 3.70 -22.20 -3.27
N THR A 41 2.61 -22.12 -2.53
CA THR A 41 2.58 -21.63 -1.15
C THR A 41 3.46 -22.49 -0.24
N ASP A 42 3.86 -21.96 0.92
CA ASP A 42 4.62 -22.75 1.90
C ASP A 42 3.86 -23.96 2.39
N PHE A 43 2.54 -23.84 2.51
CA PHE A 43 1.67 -24.97 2.83
C PHE A 43 1.65 -26.01 1.70
N GLU A 44 1.48 -25.60 0.44
CA GLU A 44 1.54 -26.53 -0.70
C GLU A 44 2.87 -27.24 -0.78
N ARG A 45 3.97 -26.53 -0.56
CA ARG A 45 5.32 -27.14 -0.47
C ARG A 45 5.42 -28.12 0.70
N GLY A 46 4.83 -27.76 1.85
CA GLY A 46 4.75 -28.62 3.03
C GLY A 46 3.96 -29.91 2.76
N VAL A 47 2.79 -29.80 2.16
CA VAL A 47 1.93 -30.92 1.78
C VAL A 47 2.64 -31.83 0.75
N GLN A 48 3.33 -31.26 -0.25
CA GLN A 48 4.11 -32.04 -1.22
C GLN A 48 5.26 -32.81 -0.56
N LYS A 49 6.03 -32.15 0.33
CA LYS A 49 7.11 -32.81 1.10
C LYS A 49 6.57 -33.92 1.99
N PHE A 50 5.44 -33.65 2.65
CA PHE A 50 4.77 -34.63 3.48
C PHE A 50 4.25 -35.82 2.66
N GLY A 51 3.64 -35.60 1.50
CA GLY A 51 3.23 -36.64 0.56
C GLY A 51 4.42 -37.48 0.10
N ALA A 52 5.53 -36.87 -0.28
CA ALA A 52 6.75 -37.60 -0.65
C ALA A 52 7.33 -38.44 0.51
N PHE A 53 7.27 -37.91 1.74
CA PHE A 53 7.66 -38.63 2.94
C PHE A 53 6.77 -39.87 3.18
N LEU A 54 5.44 -39.70 3.05
CA LEU A 54 4.51 -40.81 3.17
C LEU A 54 4.77 -41.93 2.14
N ILE A 55 4.99 -41.54 0.87
CA ILE A 55 5.32 -42.49 -0.21
C ILE A 55 6.58 -43.29 0.13
N ARG A 56 7.64 -42.62 0.63
CA ARG A 56 8.90 -43.28 1.00
C ARG A 56 8.69 -44.31 2.15
N ILE A 57 8.00 -43.90 3.22
CA ILE A 57 7.73 -44.81 4.34
C ILE A 57 6.89 -46.01 3.87
N THR A 58 5.84 -45.76 3.09
CA THR A 58 4.98 -46.78 2.53
C THR A 58 5.80 -47.79 1.71
N ALA A 59 6.65 -47.31 0.81
CA ALA A 59 7.51 -48.16 -0.02
C ALA A 59 8.46 -49.03 0.81
N VAL A 60 9.10 -48.48 1.83
CA VAL A 60 10.00 -49.22 2.73
C VAL A 60 9.22 -50.31 3.51
N MET A 61 8.05 -49.96 4.02
CA MET A 61 7.22 -50.92 4.76
C MET A 61 6.69 -52.06 3.89
N LEU A 62 6.21 -51.73 2.67
CA LEU A 62 5.74 -52.73 1.72
C LEU A 62 6.85 -53.68 1.33
N ALA A 63 8.05 -53.19 1.05
CA ALA A 63 9.22 -54.00 0.80
C ALA A 63 9.52 -54.93 2.02
N GLY A 64 9.50 -54.35 3.23
CA GLY A 64 9.70 -55.09 4.46
C GLY A 64 8.69 -56.24 4.65
N ILE A 65 7.39 -55.95 4.48
CA ILE A 65 6.32 -56.96 4.59
C ILE A 65 6.45 -58.00 3.50
N PHE A 66 6.72 -57.62 2.27
CA PHE A 66 6.94 -58.56 1.16
C PHE A 66 8.10 -59.51 1.45
N PHE A 67 9.29 -59.00 1.77
CA PHE A 67 10.46 -59.83 2.08
C PHE A 67 10.24 -60.71 3.30
N PHE A 68 9.58 -60.18 4.34
CA PHE A 68 9.27 -61.00 5.53
C PHE A 68 8.35 -62.15 5.18
N ASN A 69 7.27 -61.93 4.42
CA ASN A 69 6.36 -62.99 3.99
C ASN A 69 7.07 -64.05 3.14
N VAL A 70 7.98 -63.64 2.24
CA VAL A 70 8.79 -64.55 1.42
C VAL A 70 9.75 -65.38 2.30
N LEU A 71 10.38 -64.77 3.30
CA LEU A 71 11.24 -65.46 4.28
C LEU A 71 10.46 -66.49 5.09
N MET A 72 9.19 -66.19 5.41
CA MET A 72 8.28 -67.14 6.09
C MET A 72 7.74 -68.20 5.14
N LYS A 73 8.31 -68.36 3.93
CA LYS A 73 7.96 -69.33 2.89
C LYS A 73 6.51 -69.21 2.39
N LYS A 74 5.85 -68.06 2.51
CA LYS A 74 4.56 -67.84 1.88
C LYS A 74 4.74 -67.70 0.36
N PRO A 75 3.71 -67.96 -0.47
CA PRO A 75 3.78 -67.85 -1.91
C PRO A 75 4.17 -66.45 -2.32
N VAL A 76 5.17 -66.30 -3.23
CA VAL A 76 5.69 -65.02 -3.65
C VAL A 76 4.63 -64.15 -4.29
N PHE A 77 3.78 -64.73 -5.14
CA PHE A 77 2.69 -64.03 -5.82
C PHE A 77 1.65 -63.48 -4.82
N ASP A 78 1.23 -64.29 -3.85
CA ASP A 78 0.25 -63.90 -2.83
C ASP A 78 0.86 -62.82 -1.91
N SER A 79 2.13 -62.93 -1.55
CA SER A 79 2.85 -61.91 -0.79
C SER A 79 2.96 -60.58 -1.53
N PHE A 80 3.16 -60.62 -2.85
CA PHE A 80 3.18 -59.42 -3.69
C PHE A 80 1.79 -58.79 -3.81
N MET A 81 0.76 -59.59 -4.06
CA MET A 81 -0.63 -59.11 -4.16
C MET A 81 -1.12 -58.54 -2.83
N PHE A 82 -0.75 -59.14 -1.71
CA PHE A 82 -1.05 -58.59 -0.37
C PHE A 82 -0.36 -57.24 -0.14
N ALA A 83 0.93 -57.15 -0.44
CA ALA A 83 1.67 -55.86 -0.36
C ALA A 83 1.04 -54.80 -1.25
N LEU A 84 0.67 -55.13 -2.49
CA LEU A 84 0.00 -54.23 -3.42
C LEU A 84 -1.37 -53.78 -2.90
N ALA A 85 -2.20 -54.68 -2.40
CA ALA A 85 -3.50 -54.37 -1.78
C ALA A 85 -3.33 -53.40 -0.59
N LEU A 86 -2.32 -53.65 0.25
CA LEU A 86 -2.01 -52.81 1.39
C LEU A 86 -1.60 -51.39 0.95
N SER A 87 -0.85 -51.26 -0.17
CA SER A 87 -0.41 -49.95 -0.71
C SER A 87 -1.60 -49.10 -1.16
N VAL A 88 -2.62 -49.68 -1.76
CA VAL A 88 -3.83 -48.95 -2.18
C VAL A 88 -4.60 -48.44 -0.97
N GLY A 89 -4.69 -49.24 0.11
CA GLY A 89 -5.35 -48.80 1.35
C GLY A 89 -4.65 -47.68 2.11
N LEU A 90 -3.35 -47.45 1.84
CA LEU A 90 -2.53 -46.44 2.50
C LEU A 90 -2.64 -45.06 1.83
N THR A 91 -3.13 -45.00 0.60
CA THR A 91 -3.21 -43.73 -0.12
C THR A 91 -4.30 -42.86 0.51
N PRO A 92 -3.97 -41.62 0.98
CA PRO A 92 -4.94 -40.76 1.64
C PRO A 92 -5.85 -40.09 0.58
N GLN A 93 -6.73 -40.87 -0.05
CA GLN A 93 -7.57 -40.45 -1.20
C GLN A 93 -8.53 -39.30 -0.84
N LEU A 94 -8.99 -39.24 0.41
CA LEU A 94 -9.93 -38.20 0.86
C LEU A 94 -9.26 -36.90 1.28
N LEU A 95 -7.93 -36.84 1.41
CA LEU A 95 -7.21 -35.66 1.91
C LEU A 95 -7.47 -34.39 1.07
N PRO A 96 -7.37 -34.43 -0.27
CA PRO A 96 -7.65 -33.26 -1.09
C PRO A 96 -9.10 -32.75 -0.96
N ALA A 97 -10.06 -33.68 -0.88
CA ALA A 97 -11.48 -33.36 -0.70
C ALA A 97 -11.75 -32.70 0.66
N ILE A 98 -11.16 -33.24 1.73
CA ILE A 98 -11.30 -32.68 3.09
C ILE A 98 -10.70 -31.29 3.18
N ILE A 99 -9.50 -31.09 2.62
CA ILE A 99 -8.86 -29.75 2.56
C ILE A 99 -9.78 -28.77 1.82
N SER A 100 -10.25 -29.12 0.63
CA SER A 100 -11.13 -28.26 -0.17
C SER A 100 -12.43 -27.89 0.56
N ILE A 101 -13.07 -28.85 1.23
CA ILE A 101 -14.29 -28.60 2.00
C ILE A 101 -14.00 -27.68 3.20
N ASN A 102 -12.88 -27.88 3.91
CA ASN A 102 -12.51 -27.07 5.05
C ASN A 102 -12.20 -25.62 4.64
N LEU A 103 -11.46 -25.44 3.53
CA LEU A 103 -11.18 -24.12 2.97
C LEU A 103 -12.46 -23.42 2.51
N ALA A 104 -13.37 -24.13 1.84
CA ALA A 104 -14.66 -23.57 1.42
C ALA A 104 -15.51 -23.11 2.63
N LYS A 105 -15.55 -23.90 3.71
CA LYS A 105 -16.20 -23.51 4.96
C LYS A 105 -15.51 -22.31 5.62
N GLY A 106 -14.18 -22.26 5.60
CA GLY A 106 -13.39 -21.12 6.07
C GLY A 106 -13.73 -19.85 5.29
N ALA A 107 -13.71 -19.94 3.96
CA ALA A 107 -14.07 -18.83 3.08
C ALA A 107 -15.49 -18.30 3.34
N LYS A 108 -16.47 -19.21 3.58
CA LYS A 108 -17.83 -18.80 3.93
C LYS A 108 -17.86 -18.01 5.24
N ARG A 109 -17.19 -18.48 6.28
CA ARG A 109 -17.13 -17.76 7.58
C ARG A 109 -16.39 -16.43 7.48
N MET A 110 -15.34 -16.37 6.65
CA MET A 110 -14.65 -15.11 6.35
C MET A 110 -15.58 -14.12 5.63
N ALA A 111 -16.38 -14.57 4.67
CA ALA A 111 -17.36 -13.74 3.98
C ALA A 111 -18.41 -13.15 4.93
N GLU A 112 -18.86 -13.91 5.94
CA GLU A 112 -19.75 -13.45 7.02
C GLU A 112 -19.10 -12.30 7.85
N GLN A 113 -17.76 -12.26 7.88
CA GLN A 113 -16.95 -11.22 8.52
C GLN A 113 -16.42 -10.17 7.51
N LYS A 114 -17.06 -10.04 6.33
CA LYS A 114 -16.74 -9.06 5.30
C LYS A 114 -15.35 -9.25 4.64
N VAL A 115 -14.82 -10.46 4.68
CA VAL A 115 -13.56 -10.86 4.05
C VAL A 115 -13.86 -11.81 2.89
N ILE A 116 -13.73 -11.33 1.67
CA ILE A 116 -13.99 -12.12 0.45
C ILE A 116 -12.67 -12.78 0.00
N VAL A 117 -12.67 -14.10 0.02
CA VAL A 117 -11.55 -14.92 -0.45
C VAL A 117 -11.72 -15.20 -1.94
N ARG A 118 -10.81 -14.74 -2.77
CA ARG A 118 -10.80 -15.00 -4.22
C ARG A 118 -10.01 -16.26 -4.57
N LYS A 119 -8.97 -16.56 -3.79
CA LYS A 119 -8.12 -17.74 -3.95
C LYS A 119 -8.14 -18.53 -2.66
N LEU A 120 -8.68 -19.75 -2.68
CA LEU A 120 -8.87 -20.54 -1.46
C LEU A 120 -7.55 -20.90 -0.75
N ASN A 121 -6.47 -21.10 -1.49
CA ASN A 121 -5.14 -21.36 -0.94
C ASN A 121 -4.57 -20.17 -0.14
N ALA A 122 -5.01 -18.95 -0.41
CA ALA A 122 -4.61 -17.78 0.36
C ALA A 122 -5.08 -17.81 1.83
N ILE A 123 -6.13 -18.59 2.16
CA ILE A 123 -6.62 -18.71 3.55
C ILE A 123 -5.52 -19.26 4.47
N GLU A 124 -4.74 -20.20 3.98
CA GLU A 124 -3.68 -20.85 4.75
C GLU A 124 -2.52 -19.90 5.00
N ASN A 125 -2.07 -19.17 3.97
CA ASN A 125 -1.07 -18.12 4.11
C ASN A 125 -1.57 -16.98 5.00
N PHE A 126 -2.85 -16.64 4.90
CA PHE A 126 -3.46 -15.61 5.76
C PHE A 126 -3.44 -16.00 7.24
N GLY A 127 -3.62 -17.30 7.53
CA GLY A 127 -3.50 -17.86 8.88
C GLY A 127 -2.05 -17.98 9.39
N SER A 128 -1.08 -18.18 8.49
CA SER A 128 0.34 -18.33 8.84
C SER A 128 1.14 -17.03 8.69
N MET A 129 0.52 -15.94 8.24
CA MET A 129 1.15 -14.64 8.04
C MET A 129 1.80 -14.13 9.33
N ASP A 130 3.06 -13.73 9.22
CA ASP A 130 3.87 -13.16 10.32
C ASP A 130 4.27 -11.70 10.07
N VAL A 131 4.21 -11.23 8.81
CA VAL A 131 4.45 -9.84 8.43
C VAL A 131 3.29 -9.31 7.59
N LEU A 132 2.72 -8.18 8.02
CA LEU A 132 1.75 -7.42 7.25
C LEU A 132 2.38 -6.11 6.78
N CYS A 133 2.55 -5.94 5.49
CA CYS A 133 2.92 -4.69 4.88
C CYS A 133 1.65 -3.94 4.46
N SER A 134 1.54 -2.67 4.82
CA SER A 134 0.37 -1.84 4.51
C SER A 134 0.79 -0.53 3.89
N ASP A 135 0.10 -0.10 2.85
CA ASP A 135 0.15 1.31 2.47
C ASP A 135 -0.45 2.15 3.60
N LYS A 136 0.07 3.36 3.77
CA LYS A 136 -0.38 4.29 4.80
C LYS A 136 -1.76 4.85 4.49
N THR A 137 -1.89 5.44 3.27
CA THR A 137 -3.01 6.28 2.87
C THR A 137 -4.27 5.44 2.65
N GLY A 138 -5.39 5.90 3.25
CA GLY A 138 -6.67 5.20 3.14
C GLY A 138 -6.77 3.90 3.95
N THR A 139 -5.65 3.27 4.34
CA THR A 139 -5.64 2.04 5.13
C THR A 139 -5.47 2.32 6.63
N ILE A 140 -4.39 2.97 7.01
CA ILE A 140 -4.06 3.36 8.39
C ILE A 140 -4.67 4.72 8.69
N THR A 141 -4.61 5.64 7.72
CA THR A 141 -5.25 6.95 7.75
C THR A 141 -6.59 6.92 7.03
N ARG A 142 -7.39 7.99 7.19
CA ARG A 142 -8.69 8.11 6.53
C ARG A 142 -8.57 8.28 5.01
N GLY A 143 -7.39 8.69 4.50
CA GLY A 143 -7.18 8.99 3.08
C GLY A 143 -7.85 10.30 2.63
N GLU A 144 -8.35 11.08 3.58
CA GLU A 144 -8.98 12.37 3.36
C GLU A 144 -8.04 13.45 3.89
N ALA A 145 -7.37 14.14 2.96
CA ALA A 145 -6.53 15.27 3.35
C ALA A 145 -7.42 16.45 3.77
N ALA A 146 -7.35 16.85 5.03
CA ALA A 146 -8.02 18.05 5.53
C ALA A 146 -7.03 19.22 5.56
N LEU A 147 -7.44 20.40 5.09
CA LEU A 147 -6.67 21.62 5.28
C LEU A 147 -6.71 22.00 6.75
N SER A 148 -5.56 21.91 7.42
CA SER A 148 -5.42 22.24 8.85
C SER A 148 -5.03 23.69 9.05
N GLY A 149 -4.35 24.31 8.08
CA GLY A 149 -3.97 25.71 8.14
C GLY A 149 -3.08 26.16 7.01
N ALA A 150 -2.70 27.42 7.08
CA ALA A 150 -1.78 28.07 6.16
C ALA A 150 -0.75 28.87 6.96
N VAL A 151 0.50 28.81 6.56
CA VAL A 151 1.63 29.47 7.23
C VAL A 151 2.43 30.27 6.22
N THR A 152 2.63 31.54 6.49
CA THR A 152 3.51 32.41 5.68
C THR A 152 4.96 32.26 6.15
N ALA A 153 5.91 32.59 5.29
CA ALA A 153 7.33 32.52 5.64
C ALA A 153 7.72 33.46 6.81
N GLY A 154 6.99 34.56 6.97
CA GLY A 154 7.20 35.52 8.06
C GLY A 154 6.65 35.10 9.42
N GLU A 155 5.93 33.98 9.51
CA GLU A 155 5.40 33.47 10.77
C GLU A 155 6.45 32.63 11.51
N GLY A 156 6.48 32.73 12.85
CA GLY A 156 7.31 31.85 13.67
C GLY A 156 6.77 30.43 13.71
N LEU A 157 7.58 29.49 14.25
CA LEU A 157 7.17 28.11 14.47
C LEU A 157 6.02 28.04 15.51
N GLN A 158 5.02 27.22 15.24
CA GLN A 158 3.87 26.99 16.11
C GLN A 158 3.68 25.48 16.31
N ASP A 159 3.49 25.05 17.55
CA ASP A 159 3.27 23.63 17.84
C ASP A 159 1.83 23.17 17.53
N GLU A 160 0.88 24.10 17.59
CA GLU A 160 -0.51 23.86 17.18
C GLU A 160 -0.95 24.93 16.17
N ILE A 161 -1.49 24.45 15.07
CA ILE A 161 -2.07 25.30 14.04
C ILE A 161 -3.54 25.50 14.38
N SER A 162 -3.89 26.69 14.88
CA SER A 162 -5.29 27.09 15.05
C SER A 162 -5.64 28.25 14.14
N GLU A 163 -6.83 28.23 13.55
CA GLU A 163 -7.34 29.32 12.73
C GLU A 163 -7.48 30.65 13.53
N GLY A 164 -7.39 30.57 14.87
CA GLY A 164 -7.58 31.69 15.78
C GLY A 164 -6.29 32.32 16.33
N THR A 165 -5.10 31.87 15.90
CA THR A 165 -3.85 32.46 16.35
C THR A 165 -3.76 33.94 15.92
N ALA A 166 -3.69 34.83 16.92
CA ALA A 166 -3.57 36.27 16.66
C ALA A 166 -2.21 36.57 15.96
N LEU A 167 -2.28 36.99 14.73
CA LEU A 167 -1.14 37.45 13.93
C LEU A 167 -1.08 38.98 13.88
N PRO A 168 0.11 39.56 13.68
CA PRO A 168 0.24 40.93 13.24
C PRO A 168 -0.63 41.17 12.00
N GLU A 169 -1.25 42.36 11.90
CA GLU A 169 -2.20 42.68 10.82
C GLU A 169 -1.60 42.44 9.43
N SER A 170 -0.31 42.77 9.24
CA SER A 170 0.42 42.55 7.99
C SER A 170 0.46 41.06 7.60
N LEU A 171 0.80 40.20 8.54
CA LEU A 171 0.87 38.75 8.30
C LEU A 171 -0.51 38.11 8.14
N ALA A 172 -1.54 38.66 8.79
CA ALA A 172 -2.92 38.21 8.60
C ALA A 172 -3.40 38.45 7.16
N VAL A 173 -3.06 39.60 6.57
CA VAL A 173 -3.34 39.91 5.16
C VAL A 173 -2.59 38.95 4.21
N GLU A 174 -1.32 38.68 4.48
CA GLU A 174 -0.53 37.75 3.66
C GLU A 174 -1.05 36.32 3.76
N ARG A 175 -1.50 35.85 4.96
CA ARG A 175 -2.13 34.54 5.13
C ARG A 175 -3.44 34.44 4.33
N GLU A 176 -4.26 35.51 4.34
CA GLU A 176 -5.49 35.55 3.51
C GLU A 176 -5.17 35.56 2.02
N ARG A 177 -4.09 36.26 1.59
CA ARG A 177 -3.61 36.26 0.20
C ARG A 177 -3.16 34.85 -0.22
N LEU A 178 -2.41 34.16 0.64
CA LEU A 178 -1.99 32.76 0.45
C LEU A 178 -3.21 31.83 0.27
N LEU A 179 -4.19 31.92 1.17
CA LEU A 179 -5.41 31.10 1.11
C LEU A 179 -6.26 31.42 -0.13
N LEU A 180 -6.39 32.68 -0.50
CA LEU A 180 -7.11 33.09 -1.72
C LEU A 180 -6.39 32.58 -2.98
N ALA A 181 -5.09 32.73 -3.07
CA ALA A 181 -4.28 32.22 -4.17
C ALA A 181 -4.44 30.70 -4.32
N ALA A 182 -4.32 29.97 -3.23
CA ALA A 182 -4.48 28.52 -3.22
C ALA A 182 -5.89 28.08 -3.65
N TYR A 183 -6.92 28.77 -3.16
CA TYR A 183 -8.30 28.54 -3.53
C TYR A 183 -8.55 28.79 -5.02
N LEU A 184 -8.08 29.91 -5.56
CA LEU A 184 -8.20 30.26 -6.99
C LEU A 184 -7.49 29.22 -7.87
N ASN A 185 -6.28 28.82 -7.49
CA ASN A 185 -5.55 27.78 -8.21
C ASN A 185 -6.33 26.46 -8.24
N ALA A 186 -6.86 26.01 -7.10
CA ALA A 186 -7.63 24.78 -7.00
C ALA A 186 -8.99 24.85 -7.71
N LYS A 187 -9.65 26.00 -7.71
CA LYS A 187 -11.00 26.18 -8.25
C LYS A 187 -11.03 26.40 -9.75
N LEU A 188 -10.03 27.15 -10.29
CA LEU A 188 -9.99 27.56 -11.70
C LEU A 188 -9.25 26.56 -12.59
N GLN A 189 -8.53 25.57 -12.04
CA GLN A 189 -7.91 24.53 -12.82
C GLN A 189 -8.95 23.68 -13.57
N GLU A 190 -8.58 23.21 -14.76
CA GLU A 190 -9.40 22.30 -15.58
C GLU A 190 -8.83 20.88 -15.60
N GLY A 191 -7.65 20.70 -15.02
CA GLY A 191 -6.92 19.45 -15.01
C GLY A 191 -7.40 18.45 -13.93
N TYR A 192 -6.46 17.69 -13.44
CA TYR A 192 -6.69 16.66 -12.43
C TYR A 192 -6.95 17.27 -11.05
N ARG A 193 -8.16 17.15 -10.55
CA ARG A 193 -8.50 17.43 -9.15
C ARG A 193 -8.01 16.29 -8.27
N ASN A 194 -7.31 16.66 -7.21
CA ASN A 194 -6.84 15.74 -6.18
C ASN A 194 -7.52 16.03 -4.83
N PRO A 195 -7.43 15.15 -3.82
CA PRO A 195 -8.03 15.36 -2.51
C PRO A 195 -7.62 16.67 -1.82
N LEU A 196 -6.41 17.20 -2.11
CA LEU A 196 -5.95 18.48 -1.56
C LEU A 196 -6.74 19.65 -2.15
N ASP A 197 -7.07 19.59 -3.44
CA ASP A 197 -7.90 20.61 -4.10
C ASP A 197 -9.35 20.57 -3.61
N ASP A 198 -9.88 19.37 -3.37
CA ASP A 198 -11.20 19.19 -2.78
C ASP A 198 -11.24 19.77 -1.35
N ALA A 199 -10.19 19.55 -0.55
CA ALA A 199 -10.06 20.15 0.78
C ALA A 199 -10.00 21.68 0.73
N LEU A 200 -9.26 22.27 -0.22
CA LEU A 200 -9.20 23.72 -0.42
C LEU A 200 -10.55 24.31 -0.85
N THR A 201 -11.27 23.61 -1.72
CA THR A 201 -12.55 24.09 -2.28
C THR A 201 -13.78 23.73 -1.42
N SER A 202 -13.61 22.94 -0.37
CA SER A 202 -14.68 22.58 0.57
C SER A 202 -15.29 23.78 1.30
N ARG A 203 -14.48 24.80 1.57
CA ARG A 203 -14.95 26.10 2.09
C ARG A 203 -15.17 27.04 0.92
N ALA A 204 -16.43 27.24 0.54
CA ALA A 204 -16.77 28.11 -0.57
C ALA A 204 -16.29 29.54 -0.31
N ARG A 205 -15.56 30.12 -1.27
CA ARG A 205 -15.22 31.53 -1.34
C ARG A 205 -15.84 32.14 -2.59
N PRO A 206 -16.33 33.39 -2.54
CA PRO A 206 -16.83 34.07 -3.74
C PRO A 206 -15.67 34.27 -4.74
N ILE A 207 -15.94 33.94 -6.00
CA ILE A 207 -14.97 34.10 -7.10
C ILE A 207 -15.52 35.02 -8.19
N ASP A 208 -16.52 35.85 -7.86
CA ASP A 208 -17.10 36.80 -8.80
C ASP A 208 -16.04 37.79 -9.25
N GLY A 209 -15.91 37.95 -10.56
CA GLY A 209 -14.91 38.84 -11.18
C GLY A 209 -13.51 38.23 -11.39
N PHE A 210 -13.25 37.02 -10.88
CA PHE A 210 -12.02 36.29 -11.23
C PHE A 210 -12.20 35.52 -12.54
N ARG A 211 -11.30 35.70 -13.49
CA ARG A 211 -11.36 35.05 -14.80
C ARG A 211 -10.05 34.32 -15.11
N LYS A 212 -10.12 33.02 -15.32
CA LYS A 212 -8.97 32.24 -15.80
C LYS A 212 -8.49 32.73 -17.15
N VAL A 213 -7.20 32.89 -17.32
CA VAL A 213 -6.54 33.32 -18.55
C VAL A 213 -5.69 32.19 -19.14
N ALA A 214 -4.89 31.51 -18.32
CA ALA A 214 -4.00 30.45 -18.76
C ALA A 214 -3.81 29.41 -17.67
N GLU A 215 -3.30 28.23 -18.04
CA GLU A 215 -2.94 27.16 -17.12
C GLU A 215 -1.68 26.42 -17.62
N ILE A 216 -0.74 26.16 -16.72
CA ILE A 216 0.30 25.13 -16.91
C ILE A 216 -0.15 23.93 -16.09
N PRO A 217 -0.58 22.81 -16.75
CA PRO A 217 -1.13 21.66 -16.05
C PRO A 217 -0.10 21.00 -15.13
N TYR A 218 -0.61 20.32 -14.10
CA TYR A 218 0.24 19.49 -13.23
C TYR A 218 0.99 18.43 -14.04
N SER A 219 2.27 18.28 -13.76
CA SER A 219 3.06 17.16 -14.25
C SER A 219 3.81 16.47 -13.10
N PHE A 220 4.07 15.16 -13.22
CA PHE A 220 4.86 14.44 -12.24
C PHE A 220 6.34 14.84 -12.22
N GLU A 221 6.83 15.46 -13.31
CA GLU A 221 8.19 15.96 -13.42
C GLU A 221 8.34 17.29 -12.69
N SER A 222 7.42 18.23 -12.92
CA SER A 222 7.43 19.56 -12.29
C SER A 222 6.85 19.56 -10.88
N ARG A 223 5.99 18.60 -10.55
CA ARG A 223 5.22 18.51 -9.30
C ARG A 223 4.51 19.81 -8.90
N CYS A 224 4.20 20.63 -9.89
CA CYS A 224 3.52 21.93 -9.75
C CYS A 224 2.35 22.05 -10.73
N LEU A 225 1.37 22.87 -10.33
CA LEU A 225 0.26 23.34 -11.15
C LEU A 225 0.23 24.86 -11.09
N THR A 226 0.12 25.52 -12.23
CA THR A 226 0.05 26.97 -12.32
C THR A 226 -1.23 27.41 -13.02
N VAL A 227 -1.95 28.36 -12.42
CA VAL A 227 -3.12 29.01 -13.01
C VAL A 227 -2.86 30.52 -13.08
N THR A 228 -3.15 31.11 -14.22
CA THR A 228 -3.12 32.59 -14.40
C THR A 228 -4.55 33.11 -14.46
N THR A 229 -4.85 34.12 -13.65
CA THR A 229 -6.19 34.68 -13.53
C THR A 229 -6.15 36.22 -13.54
N ASP A 230 -7.13 36.84 -14.19
CA ASP A 230 -7.43 38.25 -13.98
C ASP A 230 -8.21 38.37 -12.66
N THR A 231 -7.89 39.39 -11.87
CA THR A 231 -8.51 39.59 -10.55
C THR A 231 -9.30 40.89 -10.52
N PRO A 232 -10.41 40.99 -9.73
CA PRO A 232 -11.15 42.25 -9.60
C PRO A 232 -10.39 43.26 -8.73
N GLU A 233 -10.67 44.57 -8.94
CA GLU A 233 -10.03 45.69 -8.23
C GLU A 233 -10.15 45.62 -6.71
N ASN A 234 -11.28 45.13 -6.23
CA ASN A 234 -11.55 44.95 -4.79
C ASN A 234 -10.97 43.70 -4.18
N SER A 235 -10.17 42.93 -4.93
CA SER A 235 -9.47 41.73 -4.41
C SER A 235 -8.15 42.10 -3.73
N LEU A 236 -7.57 41.13 -3.00
CA LEU A 236 -6.23 41.27 -2.41
C LEU A 236 -5.11 41.42 -3.45
N PHE A 237 -5.42 41.26 -4.73
CA PHE A 237 -4.51 41.43 -5.86
C PHE A 237 -4.79 42.69 -6.70
N HIS A 238 -5.74 43.53 -6.26
CA HIS A 238 -6.00 44.90 -6.78
C HIS A 238 -6.11 45.01 -8.32
N GLY A 239 -6.92 44.16 -8.95
CA GLY A 239 -7.16 44.20 -10.39
C GLY A 239 -6.00 43.66 -11.25
N ALA A 240 -4.96 43.12 -10.64
CA ALA A 240 -3.81 42.60 -11.37
C ALA A 240 -4.12 41.26 -12.07
N ARG A 241 -3.36 40.97 -13.12
CA ARG A 241 -3.25 39.63 -13.67
C ARG A 241 -2.22 38.85 -12.87
N VAL A 242 -2.63 37.76 -12.22
CA VAL A 242 -1.80 37.00 -11.29
C VAL A 242 -1.61 35.57 -11.76
N MET A 243 -0.36 35.16 -11.84
CA MET A 243 0.06 33.78 -11.99
C MET A 243 0.20 33.17 -10.61
N ILE A 244 -0.45 32.02 -10.37
CA ILE A 244 -0.49 31.32 -9.08
C ILE A 244 0.03 29.90 -9.29
N THR A 245 1.15 29.56 -8.68
CA THR A 245 1.76 28.24 -8.73
C THR A 245 1.62 27.54 -7.38
N LYS A 246 1.15 26.30 -7.39
CA LYS A 246 0.99 25.44 -6.22
C LYS A 246 1.63 24.08 -6.50
N GLY A 247 2.39 23.54 -5.54
CA GLY A 247 3.07 22.26 -5.72
C GLY A 247 3.97 21.85 -4.57
N ALA A 248 4.84 20.87 -4.83
CA ALA A 248 5.87 20.45 -3.88
C ALA A 248 6.73 21.64 -3.46
N LEU A 249 6.99 21.77 -2.15
CA LEU A 249 7.66 22.96 -1.61
C LEU A 249 8.99 23.26 -2.33
N GLU A 250 9.85 22.26 -2.48
CA GLU A 250 11.15 22.38 -3.14
C GLU A 250 11.03 22.98 -4.56
N GLU A 251 10.05 22.50 -5.31
CA GLU A 251 9.80 22.91 -6.69
C GLU A 251 9.24 24.33 -6.78
N VAL A 252 8.39 24.72 -5.83
CA VAL A 252 7.86 26.08 -5.75
C VAL A 252 8.96 27.04 -5.33
N LEU A 253 9.79 26.70 -4.35
CA LEU A 253 10.94 27.50 -3.93
C LEU A 253 11.97 27.67 -5.06
N ALA A 254 12.24 26.61 -5.84
CA ALA A 254 13.16 26.69 -6.99
C ALA A 254 12.70 27.67 -8.08
N ARG A 255 11.40 27.98 -8.15
CA ARG A 255 10.79 28.94 -9.10
C ARG A 255 10.62 30.34 -8.50
N SER A 256 10.83 30.49 -7.20
CA SER A 256 10.63 31.74 -6.45
C SER A 256 11.94 32.51 -6.31
N ILE A 257 11.86 33.85 -6.32
CA ILE A 257 12.99 34.77 -6.17
C ILE A 257 12.88 35.65 -4.95
N SER A 258 11.66 35.83 -4.43
CA SER A 258 11.38 36.72 -3.29
C SER A 258 10.34 36.13 -2.35
N VAL A 259 10.20 36.71 -1.18
CA VAL A 259 9.29 36.30 -0.12
C VAL A 259 8.98 37.50 0.79
N ILE A 260 7.84 37.49 1.49
CA ILE A 260 7.50 38.47 2.52
C ILE A 260 8.10 38.04 3.86
N ASN A 261 8.90 38.89 4.49
CA ASN A 261 9.51 38.66 5.80
C ASN A 261 8.54 38.96 6.95
N THR A 262 8.99 38.74 8.20
CA THR A 262 8.23 39.01 9.43
C THR A 262 7.76 40.46 9.57
N GLY A 263 8.45 41.41 8.93
CA GLY A 263 8.11 42.85 8.92
C GLY A 263 7.12 43.23 7.81
N GLY A 264 6.64 42.30 7.00
CA GLY A 264 5.75 42.56 5.87
C GLY A 264 6.46 43.16 4.65
N GLN A 265 7.79 43.06 4.57
CA GLN A 265 8.59 43.58 3.46
C GLN A 265 8.97 42.43 2.52
N GLU A 266 8.97 42.71 1.22
CA GLU A 266 9.49 41.79 0.21
C GLU A 266 11.03 41.77 0.28
N VAL A 267 11.61 40.57 0.45
CA VAL A 267 13.05 40.33 0.52
C VAL A 267 13.44 39.19 -0.45
N PRO A 268 14.71 39.12 -0.86
CA PRO A 268 15.20 38.00 -1.64
C PRO A 268 14.95 36.65 -0.91
N LEU A 269 14.50 35.64 -1.65
CA LEU A 269 14.21 34.32 -1.08
C LEU A 269 15.40 33.69 -0.31
N GLY A 270 16.63 33.97 -0.80
CA GLY A 270 17.85 33.45 -0.17
C GLY A 270 18.02 33.86 1.30
N GLU A 271 17.45 34.98 1.73
CA GLU A 271 17.53 35.48 3.11
C GLU A 271 16.64 34.66 4.07
N MET A 272 15.54 34.10 3.57
CA MET A 272 14.54 33.39 4.38
C MET A 272 14.51 31.84 4.10
N LYS A 273 15.34 31.37 3.18
CA LYS A 273 15.28 29.97 2.72
C LYS A 273 15.47 28.96 3.85
N ASN A 274 16.46 29.19 4.70
CA ASN A 274 16.74 28.30 5.85
C ASN A 274 15.58 28.30 6.86
N ASP A 275 14.93 29.43 7.08
CA ASP A 275 13.80 29.55 7.99
C ASP A 275 12.59 28.78 7.43
N ILE A 276 12.34 28.90 6.12
CA ILE A 276 11.26 28.16 5.42
C ILE A 276 11.52 26.65 5.48
N GLU A 277 12.76 26.21 5.25
CA GLU A 277 13.13 24.80 5.33
C GLU A 277 12.99 24.26 6.77
N THR A 278 13.33 25.08 7.77
CA THR A 278 13.14 24.76 9.20
C THR A 278 11.65 24.66 9.55
N GLN A 279 10.82 25.60 9.09
CA GLN A 279 9.37 25.54 9.23
C GLN A 279 8.80 24.26 8.61
N TYR A 280 9.24 23.95 7.38
CA TYR A 280 8.81 22.72 6.70
C TYR A 280 9.15 21.47 7.50
N ALA A 281 10.39 21.34 7.96
CA ALA A 281 10.84 20.20 8.77
C ALA A 281 10.06 20.09 10.08
N HIS A 282 9.77 21.21 10.75
CA HIS A 282 8.95 21.25 11.95
C HIS A 282 7.54 20.74 11.71
N TYR A 283 6.82 21.27 10.73
CA TYR A 283 5.45 20.86 10.43
C TYR A 283 5.37 19.44 9.86
N ALA A 284 6.35 19.01 9.06
CA ALA A 284 6.45 17.62 8.63
C ALA A 284 6.68 16.67 9.82
N GLY A 285 7.49 17.07 10.80
CA GLY A 285 7.67 16.34 12.07
C GLY A 285 6.40 16.24 12.90
N LEU A 286 5.49 17.22 12.82
CA LEU A 286 4.16 17.17 13.41
C LEU A 286 3.15 16.34 12.60
N GLY A 287 3.56 15.79 11.44
CA GLY A 287 2.73 14.94 10.57
C GLY A 287 1.95 15.69 9.49
N TYR A 288 2.16 16.99 9.33
CA TYR A 288 1.50 17.77 8.28
C TYR A 288 2.20 17.61 6.94
N ARG A 289 1.41 17.42 5.89
CA ARG A 289 1.86 17.53 4.51
C ARG A 289 1.81 18.97 4.07
N ALA A 290 2.96 19.57 3.80
CA ALA A 290 3.06 20.94 3.36
C ALA A 290 3.11 21.06 1.82
N ILE A 291 2.33 21.99 1.28
CA ILE A 291 2.27 22.34 -0.15
C ILE A 291 2.64 23.81 -0.27
N GLY A 292 3.64 24.12 -1.09
CA GLY A 292 4.05 25.49 -1.37
C GLY A 292 3.08 26.21 -2.30
N VAL A 293 2.93 27.53 -2.09
CA VAL A 293 2.18 28.43 -2.97
C VAL A 293 3.03 29.67 -3.24
N ALA A 294 3.12 30.06 -4.49
CA ALA A 294 3.80 31.28 -4.92
C ALA A 294 2.99 31.99 -5.99
N THR A 295 3.18 33.30 -6.10
CA THR A 295 2.47 34.14 -7.05
C THR A 295 3.43 35.07 -7.81
N ARG A 296 3.00 35.52 -9.01
CA ARG A 296 3.66 36.55 -9.76
C ARG A 296 2.61 37.44 -10.44
N ILE A 297 2.74 38.75 -10.29
CA ILE A 297 1.94 39.71 -11.04
C ILE A 297 2.56 39.83 -12.43
N LEU A 298 1.76 39.58 -13.47
CA LEU A 298 2.18 39.72 -14.86
C LEU A 298 1.99 41.19 -15.31
N SER A 299 2.94 41.70 -16.10
CA SER A 299 2.78 42.99 -16.74
C SER A 299 1.70 42.97 -17.83
N ALA A 300 1.11 44.11 -18.14
CA ALA A 300 0.02 44.20 -19.13
C ALA A 300 0.43 43.70 -20.53
N ASP A 301 1.70 43.78 -20.86
CA ASP A 301 2.26 43.40 -22.17
C ASP A 301 2.73 41.94 -22.20
N GLU A 302 2.70 41.24 -21.08
CA GLU A 302 3.15 39.84 -20.99
C GLU A 302 2.06 38.87 -21.44
N ASP A 303 2.39 38.02 -22.43
CA ASP A 303 1.47 36.97 -22.87
C ASP A 303 1.36 35.87 -21.80
N ALA A 304 0.21 35.82 -21.15
CA ALA A 304 -0.06 34.84 -20.08
C ALA A 304 0.04 33.36 -20.54
N ALA A 305 -0.21 33.09 -21.83
CA ALA A 305 -0.14 31.72 -22.38
C ALA A 305 1.31 31.28 -22.63
N ALA A 306 2.22 32.22 -22.86
CA ALA A 306 3.65 31.98 -23.09
C ALA A 306 4.50 32.17 -21.83
N ALA A 307 3.92 32.77 -20.78
CA ALA A 307 4.62 33.07 -19.54
C ALA A 307 5.05 31.80 -18.80
N LYS A 308 6.32 31.73 -18.39
CA LYS A 308 6.85 30.65 -17.59
C LYS A 308 6.58 30.91 -16.10
N ASP A 309 6.39 29.82 -15.35
CA ASP A 309 6.22 29.81 -13.89
C ASP A 309 7.55 30.00 -13.14
N GLN A 310 8.24 31.12 -13.46
CA GLN A 310 9.52 31.50 -12.90
C GLN A 310 9.46 32.93 -12.37
N GLY A 311 10.39 33.31 -11.48
CA GLY A 311 10.42 34.64 -10.89
C GLY A 311 9.24 34.91 -9.97
N LEU A 312 8.78 33.88 -9.25
CA LEU A 312 7.64 33.94 -8.37
C LEU A 312 8.01 34.53 -7.01
N MET A 313 7.03 35.11 -6.32
CA MET A 313 7.10 35.46 -4.90
C MET A 313 6.47 34.35 -4.08
N PHE A 314 7.24 33.74 -3.20
CA PHE A 314 6.76 32.69 -2.30
C PHE A 314 5.79 33.28 -1.28
N GLN A 315 4.55 32.77 -1.24
CA GLN A 315 3.50 33.25 -0.33
C GLN A 315 3.52 32.49 1.00
N GLY A 316 3.84 31.19 0.97
CA GLY A 316 3.85 30.34 2.15
C GLY A 316 3.47 28.90 1.84
N MET A 317 3.11 28.19 2.89
CA MET A 317 2.75 26.75 2.88
C MET A 317 1.31 26.54 3.32
N LEU A 318 0.64 25.63 2.65
CA LEU A 318 -0.63 25.04 3.08
C LEU A 318 -0.33 23.74 3.80
N LEU A 319 -0.93 23.54 4.95
CA LEU A 319 -0.69 22.38 5.80
C LEU A 319 -1.92 21.48 5.81
N PHE A 320 -1.72 20.26 5.36
CA PHE A 320 -2.76 19.23 5.30
C PHE A 320 -2.46 18.13 6.28
N LEU A 321 -3.48 17.61 6.93
CA LEU A 321 -3.40 16.44 7.78
C LEU A 321 -4.28 15.33 7.22
N ASP A 322 -3.76 14.12 7.18
CA ASP A 322 -4.52 12.90 6.92
C ASP A 322 -4.59 12.11 8.24
N PRO A 323 -5.67 12.27 9.03
CA PRO A 323 -5.74 11.72 10.38
C PRO A 323 -5.80 10.20 10.36
N LEU A 324 -5.33 9.59 11.44
CA LEU A 324 -5.50 8.16 11.68
C LEU A 324 -7.00 7.80 11.70
N LYS A 325 -7.32 6.58 11.28
CA LYS A 325 -8.65 6.02 11.45
C LYS A 325 -8.96 5.78 12.93
N ASP A 326 -10.24 5.85 13.27
CA ASP A 326 -10.69 5.58 14.64
C ASP A 326 -10.27 4.15 15.05
N ASN A 327 -9.81 4.00 16.29
CA ASN A 327 -9.37 2.72 16.86
C ASN A 327 -8.20 2.00 16.17
N VAL A 328 -7.53 2.59 15.17
CA VAL A 328 -6.44 1.94 14.43
C VAL A 328 -5.31 1.49 15.36
N GLN A 329 -4.96 2.28 16.37
CA GLN A 329 -3.92 1.96 17.37
C GLN A 329 -4.25 0.66 18.12
N ASN A 330 -5.48 0.53 18.62
CA ASN A 330 -5.93 -0.68 19.31
C ASN A 330 -5.92 -1.89 18.38
N THR A 331 -6.30 -1.69 17.13
CA THR A 331 -6.32 -2.76 16.13
C THR A 331 -4.89 -3.22 15.76
N VAL A 332 -3.96 -2.28 15.58
CA VAL A 332 -2.55 -2.59 15.35
C VAL A 332 -1.94 -3.36 16.54
N ALA A 333 -2.22 -2.91 17.77
CA ALA A 333 -1.81 -3.63 18.96
C ALA A 333 -2.42 -5.05 19.03
N ALA A 334 -3.65 -5.23 18.58
CA ALA A 334 -4.29 -6.56 18.53
C ALA A 334 -3.67 -7.45 17.44
N ILE A 335 -3.33 -6.91 16.27
CA ILE A 335 -2.62 -7.62 15.19
C ILE A 335 -1.25 -8.09 15.68
N ARG A 336 -0.50 -7.22 16.40
CA ARG A 336 0.79 -7.59 17.01
C ARG A 336 0.65 -8.71 18.05
N ARG A 337 -0.42 -8.70 18.87
CA ARG A 337 -0.71 -9.80 19.81
C ARG A 337 -0.97 -11.13 19.13
N GLU A 338 -1.50 -11.10 17.92
CA GLU A 338 -1.59 -12.30 17.07
C GLU A 338 -0.22 -12.71 16.48
N GLY A 339 0.88 -12.03 16.80
CA GLY A 339 2.21 -12.34 16.29
C GLY A 339 2.44 -11.89 14.85
N VAL A 340 1.68 -10.91 14.37
CA VAL A 340 1.88 -10.31 13.04
C VAL A 340 2.57 -8.96 13.21
N SER A 341 3.75 -8.81 12.61
CA SER A 341 4.50 -7.56 12.57
C SER A 341 3.94 -6.65 11.49
N LEU A 342 3.47 -5.47 11.86
CA LEU A 342 3.03 -4.45 10.90
C LEU A 342 4.25 -3.69 10.39
N LYS A 343 4.34 -3.54 9.07
CA LYS A 343 5.30 -2.66 8.39
C LYS A 343 4.53 -1.67 7.50
N ILE A 344 4.89 -0.40 7.57
CA ILE A 344 4.30 0.65 6.73
C ILE A 344 5.21 0.90 5.54
N ILE A 345 4.64 0.91 4.33
CA ILE A 345 5.33 1.22 3.08
C ILE A 345 4.61 2.38 2.41
N THR A 346 5.24 3.54 2.33
CA THR A 346 4.60 4.76 1.82
C THR A 346 5.53 5.57 0.91
N GLY A 347 4.94 6.27 -0.06
CA GLY A 347 5.65 7.28 -0.85
C GLY A 347 5.77 8.65 -0.18
N ASP A 348 5.21 8.82 1.04
CA ASP A 348 5.30 10.07 1.78
C ASP A 348 6.72 10.31 2.33
N ASN A 349 6.99 11.59 2.65
CA ASN A 349 8.23 12.00 3.30
C ASN A 349 8.46 11.27 4.64
N ALA A 350 9.73 10.96 4.91
CA ALA A 350 10.13 10.19 6.10
C ALA A 350 9.68 10.80 7.42
N LEU A 351 9.66 12.12 7.57
CA LEU A 351 9.23 12.81 8.80
C LEU A 351 7.73 12.61 9.07
N ILE A 352 6.91 12.75 8.03
CA ILE A 352 5.45 12.55 8.12
C ILE A 352 5.15 11.08 8.46
N ALA A 353 5.83 10.17 7.77
CA ALA A 353 5.66 8.74 8.00
C ALA A 353 6.09 8.32 9.40
N ALA A 354 7.21 8.88 9.91
CA ALA A 354 7.71 8.66 11.27
C ALA A 354 6.73 9.14 12.34
N ASN A 355 6.10 10.30 12.15
CA ASN A 355 5.09 10.80 13.07
C ASN A 355 3.91 9.82 13.20
N ILE A 356 3.39 9.32 12.09
CA ILE A 356 2.28 8.35 12.07
C ILE A 356 2.70 7.03 12.71
N ALA A 357 3.90 6.53 12.38
CA ALA A 357 4.44 5.31 12.97
C ALA A 357 4.62 5.45 14.50
N GLY A 358 5.09 6.61 14.96
CA GLY A 358 5.20 6.93 16.39
C GLY A 358 3.87 6.91 17.11
N GLN A 359 2.78 7.43 16.49
CA GLN A 359 1.43 7.35 17.04
C GLN A 359 0.90 5.91 17.13
N LEU A 360 1.47 4.95 16.38
CA LEU A 360 1.13 3.53 16.40
C LEU A 360 2.08 2.69 17.27
N ASP A 361 2.92 3.31 18.09
CA ASP A 361 3.95 2.67 18.89
C ASP A 361 4.88 1.76 18.04
N MET A 362 5.24 2.20 16.83
CA MET A 362 6.19 1.51 15.95
C MET A 362 7.62 1.99 16.20
N ASP A 363 8.60 1.12 15.94
CA ASP A 363 10.01 1.51 16.03
C ASP A 363 10.39 2.41 14.84
N VAL A 364 10.58 3.70 15.14
CA VAL A 364 11.01 4.71 14.17
C VAL A 364 12.53 4.87 14.09
N LYS A 365 13.31 4.06 14.82
CA LYS A 365 14.79 4.13 14.77
C LYS A 365 15.37 3.54 13.48
N HIS A 366 14.66 2.61 12.86
CA HIS A 366 15.07 1.88 11.66
C HIS A 366 14.13 2.18 10.49
N ILE A 367 14.14 3.44 10.03
CA ILE A 367 13.42 3.86 8.82
C ILE A 367 14.33 3.59 7.63
N MET A 368 13.78 3.03 6.56
CA MET A 368 14.47 2.90 5.27
C MET A 368 13.79 3.81 4.24
N THR A 369 14.56 4.68 3.61
CA THR A 369 14.07 5.54 2.54
C THR A 369 14.23 4.88 1.16
N GLY A 370 13.41 5.33 0.18
CA GLY A 370 13.53 4.86 -1.20
C GLY A 370 14.92 5.09 -1.78
N GLY A 371 15.59 6.21 -1.41
CA GLY A 371 16.97 6.50 -1.80
C GLY A 371 17.97 5.48 -1.26
N GLU A 372 17.84 5.10 0.02
CA GLU A 372 18.68 4.05 0.62
C GLU A 372 18.41 2.68 -0.03
N ILE A 373 17.14 2.32 -0.25
CA ILE A 373 16.76 1.06 -0.88
C ILE A 373 17.35 0.95 -2.29
N ALA A 374 17.34 2.02 -3.06
CA ALA A 374 17.91 2.04 -4.41
C ALA A 374 19.44 1.83 -4.44
N ALA A 375 20.13 2.17 -3.36
CA ALA A 375 21.57 2.02 -3.22
C ALA A 375 22.01 0.61 -2.75
N LEU A 376 21.08 -0.22 -2.24
CA LEU A 376 21.38 -1.55 -1.70
C LEU A 376 21.32 -2.64 -2.78
N SER A 377 22.19 -3.63 -2.64
CA SER A 377 22.04 -4.91 -3.34
C SER A 377 20.88 -5.73 -2.77
N LYS A 378 20.43 -6.75 -3.50
CA LYS A 378 19.35 -7.64 -3.03
C LYS A 378 19.67 -8.33 -1.71
N GLU A 379 20.92 -8.77 -1.54
CA GLU A 379 21.40 -9.43 -0.33
C GLU A 379 21.42 -8.47 0.87
N GLU A 380 21.86 -7.23 0.67
CA GLU A 380 21.87 -6.20 1.71
C GLU A 380 20.44 -5.80 2.10
N LEU A 381 19.57 -5.62 1.11
CA LEU A 381 18.14 -5.34 1.38
C LEU A 381 17.51 -6.48 2.19
N LYS A 382 17.74 -7.74 1.80
CA LYS A 382 17.28 -8.93 2.51
C LYS A 382 17.75 -8.97 3.97
N ALA A 383 18.97 -8.58 4.25
CA ALA A 383 19.51 -8.57 5.60
C ALA A 383 18.85 -7.51 6.49
N ARG A 384 18.52 -6.33 5.93
CA ARG A 384 18.04 -5.16 6.69
C ARG A 384 16.51 -5.06 6.75
N VAL A 385 15.78 -5.62 5.78
CA VAL A 385 14.34 -5.44 5.60
C VAL A 385 13.51 -5.96 6.78
N ARG A 386 14.03 -6.93 7.55
CA ARG A 386 13.32 -7.48 8.72
C ARG A 386 13.31 -6.50 9.90
N GLU A 387 14.36 -5.73 10.08
CA GLU A 387 14.53 -4.80 11.21
C GLU A 387 13.71 -3.53 11.01
N ALA A 388 13.58 -3.05 9.77
CA ALA A 388 12.80 -1.86 9.46
C ALA A 388 11.29 -2.12 9.63
N GLU A 389 10.59 -1.24 10.36
CA GLU A 389 9.12 -1.22 10.45
C GLU A 389 8.49 -0.17 9.53
N LEU A 390 9.29 0.79 9.05
CA LEU A 390 8.84 1.91 8.23
C LEU A 390 9.72 2.06 6.98
N PHE A 391 9.06 2.08 5.81
CA PHE A 391 9.67 2.37 4.52
C PHE A 391 9.01 3.62 3.95
N ALA A 392 9.77 4.71 3.82
CA ALA A 392 9.29 6.03 3.40
C ALA A 392 9.89 6.43 2.05
N GLU A 393 9.23 7.36 1.33
CA GLU A 393 9.69 7.86 0.03
C GLU A 393 9.89 6.76 -1.03
N VAL A 394 9.09 5.69 -0.92
CA VAL A 394 9.22 4.47 -1.72
C VAL A 394 8.46 4.62 -3.04
N ASP A 395 9.11 4.31 -4.15
CA ASP A 395 8.44 4.23 -5.44
C ASP A 395 7.68 2.88 -5.63
N PRO A 396 6.77 2.79 -6.62
CA PRO A 396 5.98 1.57 -6.83
C PRO A 396 6.81 0.29 -7.08
N GLY A 397 7.95 0.40 -7.78
CA GLY A 397 8.83 -0.75 -8.06
C GLY A 397 9.56 -1.23 -6.81
N GLN A 398 9.91 -0.30 -5.92
CA GLN A 398 10.54 -0.61 -4.65
C GLN A 398 9.60 -1.31 -3.68
N LYS A 399 8.27 -1.03 -3.73
CA LYS A 399 7.28 -1.78 -2.93
C LYS A 399 7.36 -3.28 -3.20
N GLU A 400 7.39 -3.68 -4.47
CA GLU A 400 7.56 -5.09 -4.86
C GLU A 400 8.88 -5.67 -4.35
N ALA A 401 9.99 -4.93 -4.50
CA ALA A 401 11.32 -5.37 -4.08
C ALA A 401 11.39 -5.62 -2.56
N ILE A 402 10.75 -4.77 -1.73
CA ILE A 402 10.64 -4.94 -0.28
C ILE A 402 9.89 -6.24 0.05
N ILE A 403 8.75 -6.48 -0.60
CA ILE A 403 7.96 -7.69 -0.38
C ILE A 403 8.76 -8.94 -0.72
N LEU A 404 9.43 -8.97 -1.88
CA LEU A 404 10.27 -10.10 -2.28
C LEU A 404 11.44 -10.32 -1.32
N ALA A 405 12.10 -9.26 -0.85
CA ALA A 405 13.19 -9.36 0.12
C ALA A 405 12.73 -9.91 1.48
N LEU A 406 11.53 -9.54 1.96
CA LEU A 406 10.92 -10.11 3.17
C LEU A 406 10.64 -11.60 3.01
N LYS A 407 10.09 -12.03 1.87
CA LYS A 407 9.85 -13.45 1.55
C LYS A 407 11.15 -14.23 1.47
N ASP A 408 12.16 -13.69 0.80
CA ASP A 408 13.50 -14.31 0.70
C ASP A 408 14.17 -14.41 2.07
N ALA A 409 13.84 -13.50 3.01
CA ALA A 409 14.25 -13.58 4.41
C ALA A 409 13.44 -14.59 5.23
N GLY A 410 12.47 -15.30 4.62
CA GLY A 410 11.68 -16.39 5.21
C GLY A 410 10.44 -15.94 5.97
N ALA A 411 9.91 -14.73 5.70
CA ALA A 411 8.63 -14.26 6.22
C ALA A 411 7.46 -14.72 5.34
N VAL A 412 6.30 -14.95 5.94
CA VAL A 412 5.02 -15.09 5.24
C VAL A 412 4.37 -13.71 5.19
N VAL A 413 4.40 -13.10 4.01
CA VAL A 413 4.10 -11.67 3.84
C VAL A 413 2.70 -11.45 3.31
N GLY A 414 1.89 -10.70 4.07
CA GLY A 414 0.70 -10.04 3.57
C GLY A 414 1.03 -8.62 3.07
N TYR A 415 0.43 -8.20 1.98
CA TYR A 415 0.48 -6.82 1.52
C TYR A 415 -0.92 -6.27 1.32
N MET A 416 -1.21 -5.11 1.90
CA MET A 416 -2.49 -4.43 1.77
C MET A 416 -2.32 -3.13 0.99
N GLY A 417 -3.06 -3.02 -0.13
CA GLY A 417 -3.02 -1.85 -1.01
C GLY A 417 -4.31 -1.70 -1.84
N ASP A 418 -4.60 -0.49 -2.29
CA ASP A 418 -5.81 -0.13 -3.03
C ASP A 418 -5.53 0.55 -4.39
N GLY A 419 -4.30 1.02 -4.59
CA GLY A 419 -3.87 1.71 -5.80
C GLY A 419 -3.48 0.78 -6.96
N ILE A 420 -3.49 1.34 -8.17
CA ILE A 420 -2.94 0.65 -9.37
C ILE A 420 -1.45 0.35 -9.17
N ASN A 421 -0.76 1.26 -8.49
CA ASN A 421 0.68 1.17 -8.21
C ASN A 421 1.04 0.04 -7.24
N ASP A 422 0.04 -0.49 -6.51
CA ASP A 422 0.22 -1.58 -5.54
C ASP A 422 0.09 -2.97 -6.19
N ALA A 423 -0.39 -3.06 -7.43
CA ALA A 423 -0.66 -4.34 -8.08
C ALA A 423 0.55 -5.29 -8.14
N PRO A 424 1.79 -4.83 -8.45
CA PRO A 424 2.97 -5.69 -8.41
C PRO A 424 3.26 -6.23 -6.99
N ALA A 425 3.17 -5.39 -5.97
CA ALA A 425 3.38 -5.77 -4.57
C ALA A 425 2.29 -6.72 -4.06
N LEU A 426 1.01 -6.47 -4.43
CA LEU A 426 -0.12 -7.37 -4.14
C LEU A 426 0.07 -8.76 -4.73
N HIS A 427 0.60 -8.84 -5.95
CA HIS A 427 0.89 -10.11 -6.62
C HIS A 427 2.12 -10.81 -6.04
N ALA A 428 3.15 -10.08 -5.65
CA ALA A 428 4.40 -10.62 -5.09
C ALA A 428 4.22 -11.18 -3.68
N ALA A 429 3.26 -10.65 -2.91
CA ALA A 429 2.98 -11.09 -1.53
C ALA A 429 2.43 -12.53 -1.49
N ASP A 430 2.63 -13.22 -0.35
CA ASP A 430 1.97 -14.53 -0.10
C ASP A 430 0.46 -14.36 0.06
N VAL A 431 0.03 -13.21 0.57
CA VAL A 431 -1.38 -12.80 0.65
C VAL A 431 -1.53 -11.36 0.19
N GLY A 432 -1.91 -11.17 -1.08
CA GLY A 432 -2.34 -9.85 -1.55
C GLY A 432 -3.74 -9.53 -1.04
N ILE A 433 -3.89 -8.42 -0.35
CA ILE A 433 -5.12 -7.96 0.30
C ILE A 433 -5.52 -6.62 -0.30
N SER A 434 -6.74 -6.50 -0.79
CA SER A 434 -7.28 -5.24 -1.28
C SER A 434 -8.63 -4.93 -0.64
N VAL A 435 -9.22 -3.80 -0.99
CA VAL A 435 -10.52 -3.36 -0.48
C VAL A 435 -11.51 -3.17 -1.61
N GLU A 436 -12.82 -3.16 -1.32
CA GLU A 436 -13.84 -3.01 -2.36
C GLU A 436 -13.76 -1.67 -3.10
N SER A 437 -13.38 -0.60 -2.39
CA SER A 437 -13.17 0.74 -2.97
C SER A 437 -11.92 0.86 -3.83
N ALA A 438 -11.05 -0.15 -3.84
CA ALA A 438 -9.80 -0.17 -4.61
C ALA A 438 -10.03 -0.20 -6.12
N SER A 439 -8.98 0.14 -6.87
CA SER A 439 -8.97 0.00 -8.32
C SER A 439 -9.21 -1.46 -8.74
N ASP A 440 -9.84 -1.67 -9.90
CA ASP A 440 -10.10 -3.02 -10.42
C ASP A 440 -8.82 -3.82 -10.64
N ILE A 441 -7.72 -3.12 -10.93
CA ILE A 441 -6.38 -3.73 -11.08
C ILE A 441 -5.89 -4.26 -9.74
N ALA A 442 -5.94 -3.46 -8.68
CA ALA A 442 -5.56 -3.89 -7.34
C ALA A 442 -6.42 -5.06 -6.86
N LYS A 443 -7.74 -4.97 -7.04
CA LYS A 443 -8.65 -6.09 -6.74
C LYS A 443 -8.33 -7.34 -7.53
N SER A 444 -7.92 -7.22 -8.80
CA SER A 444 -7.55 -8.35 -9.64
C SER A 444 -6.25 -9.02 -9.21
N ALA A 445 -5.27 -8.26 -8.74
CA ALA A 445 -4.01 -8.75 -8.21
C ALA A 445 -4.15 -9.38 -6.82
N ALA A 446 -5.14 -8.97 -6.03
CA ALA A 446 -5.34 -9.44 -4.66
C ALA A 446 -5.92 -10.86 -4.59
N SER A 447 -5.49 -11.61 -3.57
CA SER A 447 -6.04 -12.92 -3.21
C SER A 447 -7.26 -12.81 -2.29
N ILE A 448 -7.35 -11.72 -1.53
CA ILE A 448 -8.40 -11.42 -0.56
C ILE A 448 -8.87 -9.98 -0.79
N VAL A 449 -10.19 -9.76 -0.69
CA VAL A 449 -10.80 -8.43 -0.77
C VAL A 449 -11.61 -8.19 0.49
N LEU A 450 -11.32 -7.11 1.20
CA LEU A 450 -12.10 -6.66 2.34
C LEU A 450 -13.26 -5.78 1.84
N LEU A 451 -14.48 -6.07 2.29
CA LEU A 451 -15.67 -5.28 1.94
C LEU A 451 -15.72 -3.93 2.67
N GLU A 452 -14.93 -3.78 3.71
CA GLU A 452 -14.72 -2.52 4.44
C GLU A 452 -13.22 -2.27 4.58
N GLN A 453 -12.84 -1.03 4.40
CA GLN A 453 -11.44 -0.58 4.54
C GLN A 453 -11.11 -0.38 6.04
N ASP A 454 -11.10 -1.49 6.78
CA ASP A 454 -10.90 -1.53 8.23
C ASP A 454 -9.93 -2.66 8.61
N LEU A 455 -8.90 -2.31 9.39
CA LEU A 455 -7.94 -3.29 9.93
C LEU A 455 -8.59 -4.27 10.94
N GLY A 456 -9.73 -3.92 11.54
CA GLY A 456 -10.52 -4.81 12.38
C GLY A 456 -11.11 -5.97 11.59
N VAL A 457 -11.58 -5.71 10.36
CA VAL A 457 -12.03 -6.73 9.42
C VAL A 457 -10.88 -7.65 9.02
N LEU A 458 -9.69 -7.07 8.77
CA LEU A 458 -8.47 -7.82 8.50
C LEU A 458 -8.10 -8.74 9.67
N LEU A 459 -8.12 -8.23 10.90
CA LEU A 459 -7.83 -9.01 12.12
C LEU A 459 -8.80 -10.18 12.29
N ALA A 460 -10.09 -9.96 12.05
CA ALA A 460 -11.10 -11.01 12.08
C ALA A 460 -10.80 -12.10 11.05
N GLY A 461 -10.40 -11.70 9.84
CA GLY A 461 -9.96 -12.62 8.78
C GLY A 461 -8.72 -13.43 9.15
N ILE A 462 -7.69 -12.81 9.74
CA ILE A 462 -6.49 -13.51 10.22
C ILE A 462 -6.87 -14.60 11.24
N ARG A 463 -7.72 -14.27 12.21
CA ARG A 463 -8.19 -15.23 13.23
C ARG A 463 -8.95 -16.40 12.63
N GLU A 464 -9.83 -16.15 11.67
CA GLU A 464 -10.56 -17.21 10.99
C GLU A 464 -9.67 -18.04 10.08
N GLY A 465 -8.66 -17.42 9.41
CA GLY A 465 -7.61 -18.10 8.67
C GLY A 465 -6.86 -19.10 9.55
N ARG A 466 -6.44 -18.68 10.75
CA ARG A 466 -5.77 -19.54 11.74
C ARG A 466 -6.61 -20.73 12.18
N LYS A 467 -7.90 -20.50 12.45
CA LYS A 467 -8.81 -21.60 12.79
C LYS A 467 -8.94 -22.58 11.65
N THR A 468 -9.07 -22.08 10.42
CA THR A 468 -9.19 -22.91 9.22
C THR A 468 -7.91 -23.71 8.99
N PHE A 469 -6.75 -23.08 9.09
CA PHE A 469 -5.43 -23.71 8.98
C PHE A 469 -5.24 -24.80 10.05
N ALA A 470 -5.51 -24.48 11.33
CA ALA A 470 -5.39 -25.44 12.42
C ALA A 470 -6.33 -26.65 12.25
N ASN A 471 -7.54 -26.44 11.74
CA ASN A 471 -8.46 -27.52 11.43
C ASN A 471 -7.96 -28.38 10.26
N THR A 472 -7.40 -27.75 9.21
CA THR A 472 -6.78 -28.50 8.09
C THR A 472 -5.66 -29.41 8.59
N LEU A 473 -4.77 -28.90 9.44
CA LEU A 473 -3.70 -29.70 10.04
C LEU A 473 -4.25 -30.86 10.89
N LYS A 474 -5.27 -30.62 11.73
CA LYS A 474 -5.91 -31.68 12.53
C LYS A 474 -6.46 -32.79 11.63
N TYR A 475 -7.12 -32.48 10.53
CA TYR A 475 -7.65 -33.48 9.60
C TYR A 475 -6.54 -34.26 8.90
N ILE A 476 -5.43 -33.59 8.52
CA ILE A 476 -4.27 -34.26 7.95
C ILE A 476 -3.71 -35.30 8.95
N PHE A 477 -3.49 -34.87 10.19
CA PHE A 477 -2.97 -35.77 11.23
C PHE A 477 -3.92 -36.93 11.55
N MET A 478 -5.22 -36.66 11.68
CA MET A 478 -6.22 -37.70 11.95
C MET A 478 -6.28 -38.76 10.83
N THR A 479 -6.37 -38.31 9.57
CA THR A 479 -6.44 -39.21 8.42
C THR A 479 -5.17 -40.02 8.27
N THR A 480 -4.01 -39.39 8.44
CA THR A 480 -2.71 -40.05 8.37
C THR A 480 -2.57 -41.10 9.50
N SER A 481 -2.90 -40.71 10.73
CA SER A 481 -2.84 -41.62 11.88
C SER A 481 -3.74 -42.84 11.70
N ALA A 482 -4.97 -42.63 11.20
CA ALA A 482 -5.89 -43.70 10.92
C ALA A 482 -5.34 -44.68 9.86
N ASN A 483 -4.79 -44.16 8.77
CA ASN A 483 -4.19 -44.97 7.70
C ASN A 483 -3.00 -45.79 8.22
N PHE A 484 -2.10 -45.16 9.00
CA PHE A 484 -0.99 -45.87 9.62
C PHE A 484 -1.46 -46.93 10.63
N GLY A 485 -2.46 -46.61 11.46
CA GLY A 485 -3.05 -47.58 12.40
C GLY A 485 -3.59 -48.81 11.70
N ASN A 486 -4.35 -48.60 10.62
CA ASN A 486 -4.88 -49.73 9.81
C ASN A 486 -3.75 -50.56 9.19
N MET A 487 -2.72 -49.89 8.66
CA MET A 487 -1.58 -50.56 8.05
C MET A 487 -0.80 -51.43 9.06
N PHE A 488 -0.45 -50.85 10.22
CA PHE A 488 0.27 -51.60 11.26
C PHE A 488 -0.54 -52.76 11.78
N SER A 489 -1.86 -52.60 11.92
CA SER A 489 -2.75 -53.69 12.32
C SER A 489 -2.76 -54.83 11.29
N MET A 490 -2.90 -54.48 9.98
CA MET A 490 -2.88 -55.50 8.91
C MET A 490 -1.51 -56.16 8.76
N ALA A 491 -0.43 -55.38 8.83
CA ALA A 491 0.92 -55.91 8.82
C ALA A 491 1.16 -56.86 10.02
N GLY A 492 0.79 -56.47 11.23
CA GLY A 492 0.91 -57.30 12.43
C GLY A 492 0.10 -58.57 12.35
N ILE A 493 -1.14 -58.53 11.86
CA ILE A 493 -1.98 -59.70 11.66
C ILE A 493 -1.36 -60.63 10.62
N SER A 494 -0.79 -60.12 9.52
CA SER A 494 -0.16 -60.93 8.49
C SER A 494 1.07 -61.72 8.97
N LEU A 495 1.72 -61.29 10.07
CA LEU A 495 2.83 -61.96 10.71
C LEU A 495 2.38 -63.16 11.57
N ILE A 496 1.18 -63.08 12.10
CA ILE A 496 0.65 -64.08 13.06
C ILE A 496 -0.20 -65.10 12.34
N LEU A 497 -0.99 -64.71 11.36
CA LEU A 497 -1.89 -65.61 10.65
C LEU A 497 -1.17 -66.41 9.57
N PRO A 498 -1.50 -67.69 9.40
CA PRO A 498 -0.86 -68.59 8.41
C PRO A 498 -1.34 -68.35 6.97
N PHE A 499 -2.37 -67.49 6.77
CA PHE A 499 -2.90 -67.08 5.46
C PHE A 499 -2.78 -65.58 5.26
N LEU A 500 -2.82 -65.15 4.03
CA LEU A 500 -2.78 -63.74 3.64
C LEU A 500 -4.16 -63.23 3.25
#